data_69b8881741ec84b0ac84c7af6a601b16
#
_entry.id   69b8881741ec84b0ac84c7af6a601b16
#
_cell.length_a   1.000
_cell.length_b   1.000
_cell.length_c   1.000
_cell.angle_alpha   90.00
_cell.angle_beta   90.00
_cell.angle_gamma   90.00
#
_symmetry.space_group_name_H-M   'P 1'
#
loop_
_entity.id
_entity.type
_entity.pdbx_description
1 polymer ?
#
loop_
_entity_poly.entity_id
_entity_poly.type
_entity_poly.pdbx_seq_one_letter_code
_entity_poly.pdbx_strand_id
1 'polypeptide(L)'
;MPDVSAHAPSAEDPTAVAPLARYTTLGLGGPADRLVEASTADELVAAVRAAGRHHEPILLLGGGSNVVIGDDGFPGTAVLVRSRGFQVIAEEPAAAGEPATVTIRVQAGEPWDDLVAATVAAGWSGVECLSGIPGSAGATPIQNVGAYGQEVAETVATVHVYDRLTGERHALPAADCRFAYRESLFKRNDRYLMLAVDFRLVRSELSTPIRYAELAHAVGVATGDRVPLADARAAVLRLRAGKGMVLDPTDPDTCSVGSFFMNPVLDADAAEAFRARVAAAGVGDPPTWPVTAGGTGSLKVSAAWLIDKGGFGKGYPGLDTPVAISSRHTLALTHRGGGSTAELLELARTIRDGVRARFGVSLHPEPVLVGCTFD
;
A
#
# COMPACT_ATOMS: atom_id res chain seq x y z
N MET A 1 35.11 16.10 -35.80
CA MET A 1 34.78 16.35 -34.39
C MET A 1 33.41 16.95 -34.37
N PRO A 2 32.31 16.25 -34.04
CA PRO A 2 31.02 16.90 -33.79
C PRO A 2 30.98 17.38 -32.32
N ASP A 3 30.59 18.60 -32.17
CA ASP A 3 30.40 19.33 -30.92
C ASP A 3 29.25 18.71 -30.14
N VAL A 4 29.55 18.13 -28.97
CA VAL A 4 28.55 17.62 -28.01
C VAL A 4 28.28 18.75 -27.03
N SER A 5 27.44 19.69 -27.42
CA SER A 5 26.87 20.68 -26.48
C SER A 5 25.89 19.93 -25.56
N ALA A 6 26.38 19.56 -24.38
CA ALA A 6 25.58 19.10 -23.27
C ALA A 6 24.52 20.18 -22.92
N HIS A 7 23.24 19.86 -23.10
CA HIS A 7 22.16 20.65 -22.53
C HIS A 7 22.31 20.57 -21.00
N ALA A 8 22.75 21.67 -20.39
CA ALA A 8 22.64 21.89 -18.97
C ALA A 8 21.13 21.93 -18.63
N PRO A 9 20.68 21.29 -17.53
CA PRO A 9 19.30 21.44 -17.10
C PRO A 9 19.02 22.91 -16.82
N SER A 10 17.92 23.44 -17.36
CA SER A 10 17.42 24.76 -17.07
C SER A 10 17.33 24.96 -15.56
N ALA A 11 17.85 26.08 -15.05
CA ALA A 11 17.74 26.45 -13.64
C ALA A 11 16.24 26.40 -13.26
N GLU A 12 15.89 25.50 -12.32
CA GLU A 12 14.52 25.40 -11.77
C GLU A 12 14.20 26.75 -11.12
N ASP A 13 13.02 27.29 -11.40
CA ASP A 13 12.50 28.50 -10.77
C ASP A 13 12.44 28.24 -9.23
N PRO A 14 13.19 28.98 -8.40
CA PRO A 14 13.23 28.74 -6.95
C PRO A 14 11.87 29.01 -6.27
N THR A 15 10.87 29.53 -6.98
CA THR A 15 9.50 29.73 -6.50
C THR A 15 8.55 28.61 -6.92
N ALA A 16 8.95 27.73 -7.85
CA ALA A 16 8.13 26.60 -8.28
C ALA A 16 8.11 25.50 -7.22
N VAL A 17 6.95 25.19 -6.67
CA VAL A 17 6.80 24.04 -5.77
C VAL A 17 7.05 22.76 -6.56
N ALA A 18 7.97 21.93 -6.05
CA ALA A 18 8.36 20.70 -6.72
C ALA A 18 7.13 19.78 -6.96
N PRO A 19 7.04 19.10 -8.13
CA PRO A 19 5.96 18.18 -8.41
C PRO A 19 5.86 17.11 -7.32
N LEU A 20 4.63 16.79 -6.91
CA LEU A 20 4.36 15.73 -5.92
C LEU A 20 4.78 14.34 -6.43
N ALA A 21 4.98 14.18 -7.73
CA ALA A 21 5.59 13.01 -8.35
C ALA A 21 6.88 12.55 -7.65
N ARG A 22 7.71 13.49 -7.15
CA ARG A 22 8.96 13.19 -6.42
C ARG A 22 8.73 12.49 -5.07
N TYR A 23 7.50 12.52 -4.56
CA TYR A 23 7.12 11.99 -3.24
C TYR A 23 6.15 10.81 -3.34
N THR A 24 5.96 10.27 -4.55
CA THR A 24 5.16 9.08 -4.81
C THR A 24 6.00 7.96 -5.41
N THR A 25 5.68 6.70 -5.10
CA THR A 25 6.36 5.54 -5.71
C THR A 25 6.00 5.35 -7.18
N LEU A 26 4.88 5.93 -7.60
CA LEU A 26 4.43 5.92 -8.99
C LEU A 26 5.23 6.91 -9.86
N GLY A 27 5.82 7.95 -9.26
CA GLY A 27 6.53 8.98 -9.99
C GLY A 27 5.63 9.86 -10.87
N LEU A 28 4.33 9.96 -10.55
CA LEU A 28 3.33 10.82 -11.20
C LEU A 28 2.68 11.77 -10.18
N GLY A 29 2.20 12.90 -10.65
CA GLY A 29 1.50 13.92 -9.87
C GLY A 29 2.08 15.33 -10.07
N GLY A 30 1.20 16.29 -10.31
CA GLY A 30 1.53 17.70 -10.43
C GLY A 30 1.94 18.35 -9.10
N PRO A 31 2.15 19.69 -9.07
CA PRO A 31 2.59 20.41 -7.89
C PRO A 31 1.46 20.55 -6.85
N ALA A 32 1.82 20.86 -5.60
CA ALA A 32 0.89 21.45 -4.63
C ALA A 32 1.05 22.97 -4.60
N ASP A 33 0.05 23.70 -4.09
CA ASP A 33 0.22 25.15 -3.87
C ASP A 33 1.30 25.42 -2.81
N ARG A 34 1.39 24.52 -1.83
CA ARG A 34 2.36 24.57 -0.76
C ARG A 34 2.83 23.19 -0.34
N LEU A 35 4.12 23.07 -0.07
CA LEU A 35 4.73 21.84 0.46
C LEU A 35 5.35 22.13 1.83
N VAL A 36 5.02 21.28 2.81
CA VAL A 36 5.55 21.35 4.18
C VAL A 36 6.10 19.98 4.56
N GLU A 37 7.29 19.94 5.14
CA GLU A 37 7.85 18.75 5.74
C GLU A 37 7.64 18.82 7.27
N ALA A 38 7.09 17.75 7.86
CA ALA A 38 6.86 17.62 9.29
C ALA A 38 7.70 16.46 9.85
N SER A 39 8.76 16.77 10.55
CA SER A 39 9.73 15.83 11.12
C SER A 39 9.34 15.36 12.52
N THR A 40 8.34 15.97 13.13
CA THR A 40 7.79 15.61 14.44
C THR A 40 6.27 15.58 14.42
N ALA A 41 5.67 14.87 15.40
CA ALA A 41 4.22 14.87 15.58
C ALA A 41 3.67 16.28 15.88
N ASP A 42 4.43 17.13 16.57
CA ASP A 42 4.02 18.49 16.89
C ASP A 42 4.03 19.40 15.66
N GLU A 43 5.04 19.30 14.81
CA GLU A 43 5.10 20.00 13.51
C GLU A 43 3.97 19.55 12.59
N LEU A 44 3.67 18.25 12.56
CA LEU A 44 2.59 17.69 11.77
C LEU A 44 1.22 18.25 12.21
N VAL A 45 0.95 18.27 13.52
CA VAL A 45 -0.27 18.87 14.09
C VAL A 45 -0.31 20.39 13.82
N ALA A 46 0.82 21.09 13.94
CA ALA A 46 0.91 22.53 13.69
C ALA A 46 0.58 22.87 12.22
N ALA A 47 1.12 22.09 11.26
CA ALA A 47 0.84 22.26 9.83
C ALA A 47 -0.66 22.06 9.52
N VAL A 48 -1.25 20.97 10.05
CA VAL A 48 -2.67 20.67 9.87
C VAL A 48 -3.56 21.76 10.48
N ARG A 49 -3.23 22.25 11.68
CA ARG A 49 -3.94 23.36 12.31
C ARG A 49 -3.82 24.67 11.53
N ALA A 50 -2.64 24.94 10.95
CA ALA A 50 -2.43 26.14 10.13
C ALA A 50 -3.32 26.12 8.89
N ALA A 51 -3.32 25.02 8.11
CA ALA A 51 -4.20 24.86 6.96
C ALA A 51 -5.68 24.95 7.33
N GLY A 52 -6.09 24.32 8.45
CA GLY A 52 -7.46 24.36 8.93
C GLY A 52 -7.96 25.77 9.28
N ARG A 53 -7.11 26.65 9.84
CA ARG A 53 -7.48 28.05 10.13
C ARG A 53 -7.79 28.86 8.87
N HIS A 54 -7.19 28.49 7.75
CA HIS A 54 -7.39 29.16 6.46
C HIS A 54 -8.38 28.43 5.55
N HIS A 55 -9.03 27.34 6.05
CA HIS A 55 -9.88 26.45 5.24
C HIS A 55 -9.17 25.90 4.00
N GLU A 56 -7.86 25.80 4.06
CA GLU A 56 -7.04 25.24 2.98
C GLU A 56 -7.19 23.71 2.90
N PRO A 57 -7.34 23.15 1.71
CA PRO A 57 -7.25 21.71 1.53
C PRO A 57 -5.88 21.21 1.99
N ILE A 58 -5.86 20.00 2.58
CA ILE A 58 -4.63 19.40 3.07
C ILE A 58 -4.47 17.97 2.53
N LEU A 59 -3.29 17.66 2.02
CA LEU A 59 -2.87 16.33 1.60
C LEU A 59 -1.75 15.85 2.51
N LEU A 60 -1.95 14.72 3.15
CA LEU A 60 -0.94 14.07 3.98
C LEU A 60 -0.24 12.98 3.18
N LEU A 61 1.07 13.08 3.03
CA LEU A 61 1.89 12.11 2.30
C LEU A 61 2.90 11.45 3.25
N GLY A 62 2.74 10.13 3.45
CA GLY A 62 3.76 9.28 4.06
C GLY A 62 4.83 8.91 3.04
N GLY A 63 4.91 7.62 2.69
CA GLY A 63 5.80 7.13 1.62
C GLY A 63 5.25 7.27 0.20
N GLY A 64 4.04 7.80 0.00
CA GLY A 64 3.45 8.00 -1.33
C GLY A 64 3.21 6.72 -2.13
N SER A 65 3.09 5.57 -1.46
CA SER A 65 3.07 4.25 -2.10
C SER A 65 1.68 3.73 -2.45
N ASN A 66 0.62 4.44 -2.06
CA ASN A 66 -0.78 4.06 -2.34
C ASN A 66 -1.63 5.28 -2.72
N VAL A 67 -1.05 6.21 -3.47
CA VAL A 67 -1.72 7.44 -3.93
C VAL A 67 -1.44 7.68 -5.40
N VAL A 68 -2.47 8.11 -6.13
CA VAL A 68 -2.38 8.61 -7.50
C VAL A 68 -2.81 10.08 -7.47
N ILE A 69 -1.91 10.97 -7.86
CA ILE A 69 -2.14 12.41 -7.83
C ILE A 69 -2.31 12.89 -9.27
N GLY A 70 -3.33 13.71 -9.54
CA GLY A 70 -3.60 14.27 -10.86
C GLY A 70 -2.47 15.13 -11.39
N ASP A 71 -2.41 15.30 -12.71
CA ASP A 71 -1.37 16.05 -13.39
C ASP A 71 -1.42 17.56 -13.04
N ASP A 72 -2.62 18.09 -12.73
CA ASP A 72 -2.80 19.46 -12.23
C ASP A 72 -2.35 19.62 -10.76
N GLY A 73 -2.03 18.53 -10.07
CA GLY A 73 -1.54 18.53 -8.70
C GLY A 73 -2.62 18.64 -7.63
N PHE A 74 -2.31 19.41 -6.56
CA PHE A 74 -3.19 19.55 -5.40
C PHE A 74 -3.35 21.03 -5.01
N PRO A 75 -4.56 21.60 -5.08
CA PRO A 75 -4.82 22.99 -4.77
C PRO A 75 -4.90 23.21 -3.25
N GLY A 76 -3.75 23.20 -2.58
CA GLY A 76 -3.66 23.35 -1.14
C GLY A 76 -2.29 22.97 -0.59
N THR A 77 -2.23 22.69 0.70
CA THR A 77 -1.00 22.32 1.40
C THR A 77 -0.78 20.80 1.41
N ALA A 78 0.28 20.32 0.77
CA ALA A 78 0.78 18.95 0.94
C ALA A 78 1.77 18.91 2.12
N VAL A 79 1.55 17.99 3.06
CA VAL A 79 2.42 17.77 4.22
C VAL A 79 3.08 16.42 4.12
N LEU A 80 4.40 16.42 4.03
CA LEU A 80 5.22 15.22 4.07
C LEU A 80 5.40 14.77 5.52
N VAL A 81 4.91 13.58 5.87
CA VAL A 81 5.06 12.99 7.19
C VAL A 81 6.44 12.36 7.28
N ARG A 82 7.34 12.97 8.04
CA ARG A 82 8.76 12.58 8.14
C ARG A 82 9.22 12.35 9.59
N SER A 83 8.28 12.25 10.54
CA SER A 83 8.59 11.85 11.92
C SER A 83 9.21 10.44 11.93
N ARG A 84 10.36 10.28 12.60
CA ARG A 84 11.18 9.08 12.53
C ARG A 84 11.46 8.49 13.90
N GLY A 85 11.80 7.21 13.88
CA GLY A 85 12.25 6.46 15.02
C GLY A 85 11.17 5.63 15.68
N PHE A 86 11.63 4.66 16.44
CA PHE A 86 10.81 3.85 17.33
C PHE A 86 11.50 3.63 18.67
N GLN A 87 10.74 3.30 19.68
CA GLN A 87 11.24 2.98 21.01
C GLN A 87 10.47 1.81 21.63
N VAL A 88 11.15 0.98 22.40
CA VAL A 88 10.50 -0.03 23.25
C VAL A 88 9.79 0.70 24.40
N ILE A 89 8.50 0.45 24.57
CA ILE A 89 7.69 1.07 25.62
C ILE A 89 7.23 0.07 26.68
N ALA A 90 7.21 -1.24 26.35
CA ALA A 90 6.90 -2.31 27.29
C ALA A 90 7.57 -3.62 26.86
N GLU A 91 7.93 -4.44 27.85
CA GLU A 91 8.39 -5.80 27.67
C GLU A 91 7.66 -6.70 28.67
N GLU A 92 7.05 -7.76 28.18
CA GLU A 92 6.30 -8.73 28.97
C GLU A 92 7.04 -10.06 28.91
N PRO A 93 7.47 -10.63 30.04
CA PRO A 93 8.11 -11.94 30.07
C PRO A 93 7.11 -13.02 29.66
N ALA A 94 7.64 -14.17 29.20
CA ALA A 94 6.80 -15.33 28.92
C ALA A 94 6.02 -15.75 30.19
N ALA A 95 4.74 -15.97 30.04
CA ALA A 95 3.86 -16.49 31.09
C ALA A 95 3.31 -17.86 30.68
N ALA A 96 2.62 -18.55 31.59
CA ALA A 96 2.11 -19.89 31.33
C ALA A 96 1.21 -19.93 30.08
N GLY A 97 1.74 -20.47 28.98
CA GLY A 97 1.04 -20.59 27.68
C GLY A 97 1.15 -19.39 26.75
N GLU A 98 1.82 -18.29 27.17
CA GLU A 98 2.02 -17.10 26.35
C GLU A 98 3.50 -16.82 26.09
N PRO A 99 3.92 -16.46 24.88
CA PRO A 99 5.30 -16.09 24.59
C PRO A 99 5.65 -14.71 25.20
N ALA A 100 6.93 -14.47 25.40
CA ALA A 100 7.41 -13.12 25.74
C ALA A 100 7.09 -12.14 24.61
N THR A 101 6.66 -10.93 24.96
CA THR A 101 6.32 -9.88 24.00
C THR A 101 7.10 -8.60 24.24
N VAL A 102 7.22 -7.82 23.19
CA VAL A 102 7.74 -6.46 23.21
C VAL A 102 6.72 -5.53 22.56
N THR A 103 6.43 -4.41 23.18
CA THR A 103 5.63 -3.35 22.56
C THR A 103 6.54 -2.19 22.20
N ILE A 104 6.52 -1.82 20.93
CA ILE A 104 7.28 -0.70 20.38
C ILE A 104 6.35 0.41 19.92
N ARG A 105 6.67 1.66 20.25
CA ARG A 105 6.01 2.85 19.69
C ARG A 105 6.82 3.35 18.52
N VAL A 106 6.17 3.45 17.36
CA VAL A 106 6.77 3.82 16.08
C VAL A 106 6.17 5.12 15.59
N GLN A 107 7.01 6.09 15.19
CA GLN A 107 6.56 7.35 14.61
C GLN A 107 5.88 7.15 13.26
N ALA A 108 4.88 7.96 12.94
CA ALA A 108 4.05 7.78 11.74
C ALA A 108 4.84 7.82 10.43
N GLY A 109 5.88 8.61 10.34
CA GLY A 109 6.73 8.76 9.16
C GLY A 109 7.89 7.76 9.05
N GLU A 110 8.04 6.82 10.00
CA GLU A 110 9.08 5.79 9.95
C GLU A 110 8.89 4.92 8.70
N PRO A 111 9.94 4.69 7.87
CA PRO A 111 9.84 3.78 6.73
C PRO A 111 9.48 2.38 7.20
N TRP A 112 8.45 1.83 6.58
CA TRP A 112 7.91 0.55 7.02
C TRP A 112 8.92 -0.60 6.90
N ASP A 113 9.64 -0.72 5.77
CA ASP A 113 10.58 -1.84 5.59
C ASP A 113 11.83 -1.72 6.46
N ASP A 114 12.27 -0.50 6.80
CA ASP A 114 13.36 -0.27 7.75
C ASP A 114 12.96 -0.75 9.16
N LEU A 115 11.71 -0.45 9.56
CA LEU A 115 11.16 -0.96 10.81
C LEU A 115 11.11 -2.50 10.80
N VAL A 116 10.58 -3.12 9.74
CA VAL A 116 10.50 -4.59 9.64
C VAL A 116 11.91 -5.20 9.69
N ALA A 117 12.89 -4.60 9.02
CA ALA A 117 14.28 -5.06 9.09
C ALA A 117 14.83 -5.00 10.52
N ALA A 118 14.59 -3.90 11.23
CA ALA A 118 15.01 -3.73 12.62
C ALA A 118 14.34 -4.75 13.57
N THR A 119 13.03 -5.02 13.41
CA THR A 119 12.32 -6.02 14.22
C THR A 119 12.85 -7.43 13.97
N VAL A 120 13.11 -7.81 12.73
CA VAL A 120 13.74 -9.11 12.38
C VAL A 120 15.12 -9.23 12.99
N ALA A 121 15.96 -8.20 12.89
CA ALA A 121 17.30 -8.18 13.48
C ALA A 121 17.29 -8.26 15.02
N ALA A 122 16.22 -7.77 15.65
CA ALA A 122 16.04 -7.82 17.12
C ALA A 122 15.40 -9.13 17.61
N GLY A 123 15.05 -10.07 16.73
CA GLY A 123 14.35 -11.30 17.12
C GLY A 123 12.90 -11.04 17.55
N TRP A 124 12.21 -10.09 16.90
CA TRP A 124 10.80 -9.75 17.16
C TRP A 124 9.92 -10.16 15.98
N SER A 125 9.13 -11.19 16.17
CA SER A 125 8.24 -11.79 15.18
C SER A 125 6.87 -11.13 15.17
N GLY A 126 6.22 -11.07 14.00
CA GLY A 126 4.85 -10.60 13.82
C GLY A 126 4.63 -9.74 12.58
N VAL A 127 5.70 -9.20 11.98
CA VAL A 127 5.61 -8.34 10.79
C VAL A 127 6.56 -8.77 9.66
N GLU A 128 7.30 -9.85 9.82
CA GLU A 128 8.32 -10.32 8.90
C GLU A 128 7.79 -10.63 7.49
N CYS A 129 6.53 -11.10 7.36
CA CYS A 129 5.91 -11.33 6.05
C CYS A 129 5.46 -10.04 5.35
N LEU A 130 5.50 -8.89 6.04
CA LEU A 130 5.22 -7.57 5.49
C LEU A 130 6.48 -6.85 4.99
N SER A 131 7.60 -7.56 4.88
CA SER A 131 8.88 -7.07 4.36
C SER A 131 8.77 -6.52 2.95
N GLY A 132 9.52 -5.46 2.65
CA GLY A 132 9.60 -4.85 1.31
C GLY A 132 8.35 -4.12 0.87
N ILE A 133 7.33 -3.94 1.72
CA ILE A 133 6.18 -3.09 1.42
C ILE A 133 6.64 -1.64 1.53
N PRO A 134 6.51 -0.82 0.46
CA PRO A 134 6.88 0.59 0.53
C PRO A 134 5.85 1.38 1.33
N GLY A 135 6.27 2.50 1.91
CA GLY A 135 5.40 3.37 2.68
C GLY A 135 5.92 3.67 4.06
N SER A 136 5.08 4.16 4.95
CA SER A 136 5.41 4.55 6.32
C SER A 136 4.55 3.82 7.36
N ALA A 137 5.09 3.65 8.57
CA ALA A 137 4.44 2.91 9.66
C ALA A 137 3.04 3.46 9.99
N GLY A 138 2.88 4.80 10.03
CA GLY A 138 1.58 5.43 10.29
C GLY A 138 0.54 5.25 9.18
N ALA A 139 0.97 4.88 7.97
CA ALA A 139 0.05 4.58 6.88
C ALA A 139 -0.47 3.14 6.92
N THR A 140 0.22 2.22 7.61
CA THR A 140 -0.14 0.79 7.59
C THR A 140 -1.49 0.48 8.22
N PRO A 141 -1.96 1.16 9.31
CA PRO A 141 -3.30 0.92 9.86
C PRO A 141 -4.43 1.42 8.96
N ILE A 142 -4.18 2.40 8.09
CA ILE A 142 -5.24 3.07 7.32
C ILE A 142 -6.05 2.07 6.49
N GLN A 143 -5.38 1.15 5.81
CA GLN A 143 -6.04 0.10 5.02
C GLN A 143 -5.68 -1.31 5.50
N ASN A 144 -5.29 -1.46 6.77
CA ASN A 144 -4.89 -2.74 7.32
C ASN A 144 -3.93 -3.48 6.38
N VAL A 145 -2.73 -2.93 6.20
CA VAL A 145 -1.74 -3.47 5.26
C VAL A 145 -1.48 -4.94 5.54
N GLY A 146 -1.50 -5.75 4.50
CA GLY A 146 -1.29 -7.19 4.62
C GLY A 146 -0.68 -7.82 3.37
N ALA A 147 0.18 -8.81 3.59
CA ALA A 147 0.81 -9.61 2.55
C ALA A 147 1.22 -10.98 3.12
N TYR A 148 1.31 -11.98 2.25
CA TYR A 148 1.80 -13.34 2.57
C TYR A 148 1.17 -13.96 3.82
N GLY A 149 -0.13 -13.68 4.05
CA GLY A 149 -0.90 -14.24 5.16
C GLY A 149 -0.75 -13.52 6.50
N GLN A 150 -0.03 -12.40 6.57
CA GLN A 150 -0.02 -11.48 7.71
C GLN A 150 -0.79 -10.22 7.40
N GLU A 151 -1.42 -9.62 8.42
CA GLU A 151 -1.99 -8.28 8.38
C GLU A 151 -1.46 -7.46 9.57
N VAL A 152 -1.26 -6.15 9.36
CA VAL A 152 -0.70 -5.27 10.40
C VAL A 152 -1.60 -5.22 11.65
N ALA A 153 -2.91 -5.40 11.49
CA ALA A 153 -3.88 -5.45 12.59
C ALA A 153 -3.56 -6.55 13.61
N GLU A 154 -2.86 -7.63 13.22
CA GLU A 154 -2.49 -8.73 14.12
C GLU A 154 -1.48 -8.28 15.19
N THR A 155 -0.76 -7.18 14.96
CA THR A 155 0.29 -6.66 15.83
C THR A 155 0.02 -5.27 16.38
N VAL A 156 -0.89 -4.50 15.77
CA VAL A 156 -1.26 -3.17 16.28
C VAL A 156 -1.89 -3.31 17.66
N ALA A 157 -1.32 -2.64 18.65
CA ALA A 157 -1.88 -2.52 20.00
C ALA A 157 -2.68 -1.23 20.15
N THR A 158 -2.10 -0.10 19.70
CA THR A 158 -2.70 1.23 19.84
C THR A 158 -2.31 2.11 18.66
N VAL A 159 -3.25 2.91 18.17
CA VAL A 159 -3.00 3.95 17.18
C VAL A 159 -3.10 5.32 17.82
N HIS A 160 -2.03 6.11 17.81
CA HIS A 160 -1.99 7.46 18.33
C HIS A 160 -2.37 8.45 17.24
N VAL A 161 -3.44 9.21 17.47
CA VAL A 161 -4.01 10.13 16.48
C VAL A 161 -4.20 11.53 17.06
N TYR A 162 -4.19 12.51 16.15
CA TYR A 162 -4.80 13.80 16.41
C TYR A 162 -6.17 13.86 15.73
N ASP A 163 -7.21 14.11 16.51
CA ASP A 163 -8.57 14.26 16.02
C ASP A 163 -8.77 15.71 15.56
N ARG A 164 -8.90 15.91 14.26
CA ARG A 164 -9.07 17.23 13.65
C ARG A 164 -10.40 17.90 14.01
N LEU A 165 -11.41 17.11 14.41
CA LEU A 165 -12.71 17.63 14.81
C LEU A 165 -12.69 18.21 16.22
N THR A 166 -12.07 17.50 17.18
CA THR A 166 -12.00 17.94 18.60
C THR A 166 -10.76 18.78 18.89
N GLY A 167 -9.71 18.67 18.07
CA GLY A 167 -8.42 19.32 18.31
C GLY A 167 -7.57 18.63 19.37
N GLU A 168 -7.90 17.39 19.73
CA GLU A 168 -7.27 16.61 20.79
C GLU A 168 -6.46 15.42 20.24
N ARG A 169 -5.55 14.93 21.05
CA ARG A 169 -4.80 13.69 20.78
C ARG A 169 -5.45 12.54 21.50
N HIS A 170 -5.60 11.42 20.79
CA HIS A 170 -6.17 10.19 21.35
C HIS A 170 -5.26 9.01 21.09
N ALA A 171 -5.30 8.02 21.98
CA ALA A 171 -4.73 6.71 21.85
C ALA A 171 -5.88 5.71 21.67
N LEU A 172 -6.06 5.22 20.44
CA LEU A 172 -7.16 4.32 20.08
C LEU A 172 -6.65 2.87 20.16
N PRO A 173 -7.19 2.03 21.05
CA PRO A 173 -6.88 0.60 21.06
C PRO A 173 -7.24 -0.05 19.72
N ALA A 174 -6.54 -1.12 19.36
CA ALA A 174 -6.79 -1.84 18.09
C ALA A 174 -8.27 -2.24 17.92
N ALA A 175 -8.95 -2.62 19.02
CA ALA A 175 -10.37 -2.99 19.01
C ALA A 175 -11.29 -1.86 18.50
N ASP A 176 -10.91 -0.60 18.72
CA ASP A 176 -11.68 0.56 18.29
C ASP A 176 -11.36 0.99 16.86
N CYS A 177 -10.27 0.46 16.28
CA CYS A 177 -9.82 0.81 14.92
C CYS A 177 -10.62 0.11 13.79
N ARG A 178 -11.54 -0.80 14.10
CA ARG A 178 -12.44 -1.47 13.15
C ARG A 178 -11.71 -2.12 11.97
N PHE A 179 -10.61 -2.78 12.23
CA PHE A 179 -9.83 -3.44 11.19
C PHE A 179 -10.61 -4.56 10.51
N ALA A 180 -10.55 -4.56 9.17
CA ALA A 180 -11.06 -5.63 8.30
C ALA A 180 -10.18 -5.73 7.05
N TYR A 181 -10.51 -6.63 6.11
CA TYR A 181 -9.75 -6.77 4.88
C TYR A 181 -9.70 -5.46 4.09
N ARG A 182 -8.51 -4.84 4.02
CA ARG A 182 -8.26 -3.54 3.39
C ARG A 182 -9.18 -2.43 3.90
N GLU A 183 -9.59 -2.48 5.17
CA GLU A 183 -10.51 -1.53 5.79
C GLU A 183 -10.10 -1.23 7.22
N SER A 184 -10.41 0.01 7.68
CA SER A 184 -10.29 0.46 9.07
C SER A 184 -11.15 1.69 9.32
N LEU A 185 -11.21 2.14 10.59
CA LEU A 185 -11.81 3.43 10.98
C LEU A 185 -11.20 4.62 10.22
N PHE A 186 -9.94 4.49 9.79
CA PHE A 186 -9.15 5.59 9.22
C PHE A 186 -9.27 5.70 7.70
N LYS A 187 -9.69 4.64 7.03
CA LYS A 187 -9.80 4.64 5.56
C LYS A 187 -10.92 5.57 5.10
N ARG A 188 -10.61 6.44 4.14
CA ARG A 188 -11.55 7.47 3.63
C ARG A 188 -12.11 8.36 4.72
N ASN A 189 -11.34 8.58 5.78
CA ASN A 189 -11.71 9.39 6.93
C ASN A 189 -10.56 10.35 7.26
N ASP A 190 -10.71 11.61 6.89
CA ASP A 190 -9.72 12.66 7.07
C ASP A 190 -9.73 13.30 8.48
N ARG A 191 -10.62 12.82 9.35
CA ARG A 191 -10.72 13.27 10.74
C ARG A 191 -9.45 12.99 11.54
N TYR A 192 -8.85 11.81 11.32
CA TYR A 192 -7.76 11.32 12.14
C TYR A 192 -6.41 11.46 11.45
N LEU A 193 -5.51 12.22 12.07
CA LEU A 193 -4.11 12.35 11.66
C LEU A 193 -3.27 11.37 12.45
N MET A 194 -2.60 10.45 11.78
CA MET A 194 -1.72 9.45 12.41
C MET A 194 -0.45 10.11 12.95
N LEU A 195 -0.17 9.91 14.24
CA LEU A 195 1.01 10.44 14.91
C LEU A 195 2.04 9.35 15.20
N ALA A 196 1.59 8.21 15.72
CA ALA A 196 2.41 7.05 16.01
C ALA A 196 1.53 5.79 16.07
N VAL A 197 2.18 4.61 16.00
CA VAL A 197 1.53 3.31 16.17
C VAL A 197 2.31 2.48 17.16
N ASP A 198 1.63 1.86 18.12
CA ASP A 198 2.21 0.88 19.02
C ASP A 198 1.98 -0.51 18.46
N PHE A 199 3.06 -1.25 18.20
CA PHE A 199 3.04 -2.64 17.77
C PHE A 199 3.47 -3.57 18.89
N ARG A 200 2.69 -4.61 19.16
CA ARG A 200 3.02 -5.68 20.09
C ARG A 200 3.53 -6.88 19.29
N LEU A 201 4.81 -7.19 19.46
CA LEU A 201 5.52 -8.23 18.74
C LEU A 201 5.94 -9.34 19.69
N VAL A 202 6.11 -10.56 19.17
CA VAL A 202 6.57 -11.72 19.93
C VAL A 202 8.09 -11.80 19.90
N ARG A 203 8.74 -11.96 21.05
CA ARG A 203 10.16 -12.27 21.11
C ARG A 203 10.39 -13.70 20.65
N SER A 204 10.91 -13.89 19.46
CA SER A 204 11.13 -15.19 18.83
C SER A 204 12.10 -15.06 17.66
N GLU A 205 13.08 -15.94 17.58
CA GLU A 205 13.94 -16.09 16.40
C GLU A 205 13.21 -16.75 15.22
N LEU A 206 12.04 -17.33 15.47
CA LEU A 206 11.21 -17.95 14.44
C LEU A 206 10.06 -17.04 14.04
N SER A 207 9.72 -17.08 12.76
CA SER A 207 8.57 -16.38 12.18
C SER A 207 7.26 -16.75 12.86
N THR A 208 6.20 -16.00 12.61
CA THR A 208 4.83 -16.52 12.78
C THR A 208 4.63 -17.76 11.89
N PRO A 209 3.63 -18.59 12.15
CA PRO A 209 3.30 -19.71 11.25
C PRO A 209 3.09 -19.21 9.82
N ILE A 210 3.78 -19.80 8.86
CA ILE A 210 3.68 -19.44 7.44
C ILE A 210 2.31 -19.87 6.92
N ARG A 211 1.44 -18.91 6.62
CA ARG A 211 0.05 -19.18 6.19
C ARG A 211 -0.13 -19.14 4.66
N TYR A 212 0.84 -18.61 3.93
CA TYR A 212 0.72 -18.40 2.49
C TYR A 212 1.50 -19.44 1.72
N ALA A 213 0.81 -20.22 0.87
CA ALA A 213 1.39 -21.38 0.19
C ALA A 213 2.62 -21.06 -0.67
N GLU A 214 2.62 -19.92 -1.39
CA GLU A 214 3.77 -19.48 -2.21
C GLU A 214 5.01 -19.22 -1.34
N LEU A 215 4.82 -18.62 -0.15
CA LEU A 215 5.92 -18.39 0.79
C LEU A 215 6.41 -19.69 1.40
N ALA A 216 5.48 -20.59 1.84
CA ALA A 216 5.82 -21.92 2.36
C ALA A 216 6.67 -22.71 1.36
N HIS A 217 6.25 -22.72 0.09
CA HIS A 217 7.04 -23.32 -1.00
C HIS A 217 8.42 -22.67 -1.17
N ALA A 218 8.50 -21.34 -1.12
CA ALA A 218 9.75 -20.60 -1.31
C ALA A 218 10.78 -20.81 -0.19
N VAL A 219 10.33 -21.15 1.03
CA VAL A 219 11.20 -21.48 2.17
C VAL A 219 11.33 -22.99 2.42
N GLY A 220 10.66 -23.83 1.62
CA GLY A 220 10.78 -25.30 1.66
C GLY A 220 10.11 -25.97 2.87
N VAL A 221 8.99 -25.39 3.36
CA VAL A 221 8.24 -25.94 4.51
C VAL A 221 6.76 -26.14 4.19
N ALA A 222 6.01 -26.81 5.07
CA ALA A 222 4.55 -26.87 4.97
C ALA A 222 3.89 -25.60 5.47
N THR A 223 2.68 -25.32 5.00
CA THR A 223 1.84 -24.27 5.57
C THR A 223 1.55 -24.57 7.05
N GLY A 224 1.79 -23.61 7.93
CA GLY A 224 1.68 -23.75 9.38
C GLY A 224 3.02 -23.89 10.10
N ASP A 225 4.08 -24.23 9.38
CA ASP A 225 5.43 -24.31 9.95
C ASP A 225 5.99 -22.91 10.21
N ARG A 226 7.07 -22.86 11.00
CA ARG A 226 7.83 -21.65 11.31
C ARG A 226 9.26 -21.80 10.80
N VAL A 227 9.84 -20.71 10.35
CA VAL A 227 11.23 -20.63 9.87
C VAL A 227 11.98 -19.50 10.58
N PRO A 228 13.32 -19.46 10.56
CA PRO A 228 14.06 -18.31 11.07
C PRO A 228 13.53 -17.00 10.48
N LEU A 229 13.45 -15.94 11.29
CA LEU A 229 12.92 -14.63 10.86
C LEU A 229 13.65 -14.08 9.62
N ALA A 230 14.97 -14.21 9.61
CA ALA A 230 15.80 -13.76 8.49
C ALA A 230 15.46 -14.50 7.18
N ASP A 231 15.18 -15.80 7.26
CA ASP A 231 14.83 -16.63 6.09
C ASP A 231 13.44 -16.27 5.57
N ALA A 232 12.46 -16.04 6.46
CA ALA A 232 11.14 -15.55 6.11
C ALA A 232 11.23 -14.21 5.37
N ARG A 233 11.94 -13.21 5.96
CA ARG A 233 12.16 -11.90 5.34
C ARG A 233 12.84 -12.02 3.98
N ALA A 234 13.94 -12.77 3.90
CA ALA A 234 14.69 -12.95 2.65
C ALA A 234 13.81 -13.58 1.54
N ALA A 235 12.99 -14.58 1.89
CA ALA A 235 12.07 -15.20 0.94
C ALA A 235 10.98 -14.22 0.46
N VAL A 236 10.38 -13.45 1.37
CA VAL A 236 9.38 -12.42 1.03
C VAL A 236 9.98 -11.38 0.09
N LEU A 237 11.18 -10.87 0.41
CA LEU A 237 11.85 -9.88 -0.46
C LEU A 237 12.14 -10.45 -1.85
N ARG A 238 12.61 -11.70 -1.96
CA ARG A 238 12.81 -12.36 -3.27
C ARG A 238 11.51 -12.49 -4.06
N LEU A 239 10.43 -12.95 -3.42
CA LEU A 239 9.11 -13.10 -4.06
C LEU A 239 8.56 -11.75 -4.53
N ARG A 240 8.70 -10.71 -3.70
CA ARG A 240 8.25 -9.37 -4.05
C ARG A 240 9.10 -8.75 -5.17
N ALA A 241 10.43 -8.88 -5.11
CA ALA A 241 11.33 -8.40 -6.16
C ALA A 241 11.02 -9.08 -7.51
N GLY A 242 10.75 -10.39 -7.50
CA GLY A 242 10.32 -11.13 -8.68
C GLY A 242 9.00 -10.62 -9.29
N LYS A 243 8.17 -9.94 -8.50
CA LYS A 243 6.91 -9.30 -8.92
C LYS A 243 7.05 -7.79 -9.21
N GLY A 244 8.26 -7.21 -9.12
CA GLY A 244 8.45 -5.75 -9.23
C GLY A 244 7.82 -4.95 -8.08
N MET A 245 7.68 -5.56 -6.89
CA MET A 245 6.99 -4.97 -5.73
C MET A 245 7.95 -4.49 -4.62
N VAL A 246 9.25 -4.48 -4.89
CA VAL A 246 10.27 -3.83 -4.07
C VAL A 246 10.82 -2.66 -4.87
N LEU A 247 10.85 -1.48 -4.28
CA LEU A 247 11.29 -0.27 -4.98
C LEU A 247 12.75 -0.39 -5.42
N ASP A 248 12.97 -0.18 -6.71
CA ASP A 248 14.27 -0.05 -7.35
C ASP A 248 14.20 1.11 -8.36
N PRO A 249 14.88 2.25 -8.11
CA PRO A 249 14.81 3.41 -9.00
C PRO A 249 15.30 3.13 -10.44
N THR A 250 16.02 2.04 -10.65
CA THR A 250 16.55 1.66 -11.97
C THR A 250 15.60 0.74 -12.74
N ASP A 251 14.56 0.22 -12.08
CA ASP A 251 13.61 -0.72 -12.66
C ASP A 251 12.20 -0.09 -12.79
N PRO A 252 11.76 0.27 -13.99
CA PRO A 252 10.46 0.90 -14.21
C PRO A 252 9.28 0.01 -13.80
N ASP A 253 9.44 -1.31 -13.70
CA ASP A 253 8.39 -2.21 -13.20
C ASP A 253 8.08 -1.99 -11.70
N THR A 254 8.95 -1.29 -10.98
CA THR A 254 8.73 -0.96 -9.56
C THR A 254 8.06 0.40 -9.35
N CYS A 255 8.00 1.24 -10.40
CA CYS A 255 7.33 2.55 -10.36
C CYS A 255 5.81 2.39 -10.42
N SER A 256 5.20 2.02 -9.29
CA SER A 256 3.77 1.73 -9.19
C SER A 256 3.24 2.06 -7.79
N VAL A 257 1.93 1.93 -7.61
CA VAL A 257 1.25 2.02 -6.31
C VAL A 257 0.96 0.62 -5.72
N GLY A 258 1.71 -0.39 -6.15
CA GLY A 258 1.39 -1.77 -5.85
C GLY A 258 0.22 -2.28 -6.68
N SER A 259 -0.62 -3.14 -6.11
CA SER A 259 -1.84 -3.59 -6.79
C SER A 259 -2.79 -2.42 -7.02
N PHE A 260 -3.09 -2.11 -8.29
CA PHE A 260 -3.99 -1.00 -8.62
C PHE A 260 -5.46 -1.34 -8.33
N PHE A 261 -5.85 -2.60 -8.49
CA PHE A 261 -7.23 -3.05 -8.28
C PHE A 261 -7.35 -4.00 -7.09
N MET A 262 -8.41 -3.78 -6.30
CA MET A 262 -8.80 -4.71 -5.25
C MET A 262 -9.36 -6.00 -5.83
N ASN A 263 -9.20 -7.11 -5.12
CA ASN A 263 -9.94 -8.32 -5.43
C ASN A 263 -11.44 -8.07 -5.18
N PRO A 264 -12.31 -8.18 -6.20
CA PRO A 264 -13.74 -7.93 -6.03
C PRO A 264 -14.38 -9.00 -5.15
N VAL A 265 -15.34 -8.57 -4.33
CA VAL A 265 -16.22 -9.45 -3.58
C VAL A 265 -17.58 -9.41 -4.26
N LEU A 266 -18.05 -10.57 -4.70
CA LEU A 266 -19.34 -10.77 -5.35
C LEU A 266 -20.32 -11.35 -4.33
N ASP A 267 -21.54 -10.86 -4.29
CA ASP A 267 -22.64 -11.53 -3.59
C ASP A 267 -23.03 -12.84 -4.31
N ALA A 268 -23.97 -13.59 -3.76
CA ALA A 268 -24.34 -14.88 -4.29
C ALA A 268 -24.82 -14.83 -5.74
N ASP A 269 -25.67 -13.84 -6.08
CA ASP A 269 -26.27 -13.70 -7.41
C ASP A 269 -25.21 -13.29 -8.45
N ALA A 270 -24.37 -12.31 -8.10
CA ALA A 270 -23.26 -11.89 -8.94
C ALA A 270 -22.21 -13.00 -9.12
N ALA A 271 -21.98 -13.83 -8.10
CA ALA A 271 -21.07 -14.98 -8.16
C ALA A 271 -21.61 -16.08 -9.11
N GLU A 272 -22.93 -16.32 -9.12
CA GLU A 272 -23.56 -17.24 -10.07
C GLU A 272 -23.44 -16.73 -11.51
N ALA A 273 -23.82 -15.48 -11.76
CA ALA A 273 -23.70 -14.83 -13.06
C ALA A 273 -22.25 -14.82 -13.56
N PHE A 274 -21.28 -14.56 -12.68
CA PHE A 274 -19.86 -14.62 -12.98
C PHE A 274 -19.42 -16.03 -13.42
N ARG A 275 -19.79 -17.08 -12.66
CA ARG A 275 -19.46 -18.48 -13.02
C ARG A 275 -20.00 -18.86 -14.39
N ALA A 276 -21.24 -18.47 -14.71
CA ALA A 276 -21.83 -18.70 -16.02
C ALA A 276 -21.03 -18.04 -17.16
N ARG A 277 -20.57 -16.80 -16.96
CA ARG A 277 -19.73 -16.09 -17.95
C ARG A 277 -18.35 -16.72 -18.10
N VAL A 278 -17.72 -17.15 -17.00
CA VAL A 278 -16.43 -17.87 -17.03
C VAL A 278 -16.55 -19.17 -17.81
N ALA A 279 -17.59 -19.96 -17.54
CA ALA A 279 -17.86 -21.20 -18.26
C ALA A 279 -18.07 -20.96 -19.77
N ALA A 280 -18.85 -19.95 -20.13
CA ALA A 280 -19.07 -19.56 -21.53
C ALA A 280 -17.79 -19.08 -22.23
N ALA A 281 -16.89 -18.41 -21.49
CA ALA A 281 -15.62 -17.92 -22.03
C ALA A 281 -14.56 -19.02 -22.21
N GLY A 282 -14.69 -20.19 -21.55
CA GLY A 282 -13.77 -21.33 -21.68
C GLY A 282 -12.34 -21.05 -21.21
N VAL A 283 -12.14 -20.16 -20.23
CA VAL A 283 -10.80 -19.65 -19.82
C VAL A 283 -10.24 -20.31 -18.56
N GLY A 284 -10.85 -21.40 -18.11
CA GLY A 284 -10.48 -22.13 -16.90
C GLY A 284 -11.05 -21.52 -15.62
N ASP A 285 -10.81 -22.17 -14.49
CA ASP A 285 -11.39 -21.78 -13.20
C ASP A 285 -10.62 -20.61 -12.55
N PRO A 286 -11.30 -19.57 -12.06
CA PRO A 286 -10.68 -18.45 -11.37
C PRO A 286 -10.25 -18.85 -9.95
N PRO A 287 -9.10 -18.36 -9.44
CA PRO A 287 -8.80 -18.41 -8.02
C PRO A 287 -9.85 -17.60 -7.24
N THR A 288 -10.54 -18.29 -6.31
CA THR A 288 -11.61 -17.70 -5.52
C THR A 288 -11.51 -18.13 -4.05
N TRP A 289 -12.04 -17.27 -3.18
CA TRP A 289 -12.06 -17.52 -1.74
C TRP A 289 -13.44 -17.16 -1.18
N PRO A 290 -14.05 -18.06 -0.38
CA PRO A 290 -15.29 -17.74 0.33
C PRO A 290 -15.02 -16.61 1.34
N VAL A 291 -15.96 -15.69 1.48
CA VAL A 291 -15.88 -14.57 2.43
C VAL A 291 -17.22 -14.39 3.12
N THR A 292 -17.19 -13.94 4.38
CA THR A 292 -18.41 -13.60 5.15
C THR A 292 -18.91 -12.18 4.85
N ALA A 293 -18.02 -11.29 4.40
CA ALA A 293 -18.38 -9.97 3.94
C ALA A 293 -19.24 -10.07 2.67
N GLY A 294 -20.44 -9.50 2.67
CA GLY A 294 -21.41 -9.59 1.55
C GLY A 294 -22.51 -10.65 1.73
N GLY A 295 -22.52 -11.39 2.85
CA GLY A 295 -23.54 -12.40 3.15
C GLY A 295 -23.14 -13.82 2.80
N THR A 296 -24.05 -14.77 3.08
CA THR A 296 -23.85 -16.19 2.80
C THR A 296 -23.73 -16.42 1.29
N GLY A 297 -22.69 -17.12 0.85
CA GLY A 297 -22.46 -17.42 -0.58
C GLY A 297 -21.59 -16.39 -1.31
N SER A 298 -21.15 -15.32 -0.63
CA SER A 298 -20.25 -14.33 -1.21
C SER A 298 -18.90 -14.91 -1.56
N LEU A 299 -18.30 -14.40 -2.64
CA LEU A 299 -17.08 -14.93 -3.25
C LEU A 299 -16.10 -13.79 -3.54
N LYS A 300 -14.89 -13.87 -3.00
CA LYS A 300 -13.79 -13.01 -3.40
C LYS A 300 -13.08 -13.63 -4.61
N VAL A 301 -12.89 -12.85 -5.68
CA VAL A 301 -12.30 -13.31 -6.95
C VAL A 301 -10.96 -12.64 -7.18
N SER A 302 -10.00 -13.36 -7.77
CA SER A 302 -8.69 -12.82 -8.12
C SER A 302 -8.80 -11.75 -9.23
N ALA A 303 -8.53 -10.48 -8.89
CA ALA A 303 -8.46 -9.40 -9.87
C ALA A 303 -7.33 -9.64 -10.89
N ALA A 304 -6.19 -10.19 -10.47
CA ALA A 304 -5.09 -10.53 -11.37
C ALA A 304 -5.53 -11.53 -12.46
N TRP A 305 -6.30 -12.55 -12.09
CA TRP A 305 -6.85 -13.53 -13.03
C TRP A 305 -7.86 -12.89 -13.98
N LEU A 306 -8.75 -12.04 -13.45
CA LEU A 306 -9.75 -11.31 -14.26
C LEU A 306 -9.06 -10.43 -15.32
N ILE A 307 -8.02 -9.73 -14.97
CA ILE A 307 -7.25 -8.84 -15.86
C ILE A 307 -6.54 -9.69 -16.93
N ASP A 308 -5.79 -10.72 -16.53
CA ASP A 308 -5.08 -11.62 -17.45
C ASP A 308 -6.05 -12.29 -18.43
N LYS A 309 -7.12 -12.90 -17.93
CA LYS A 309 -8.13 -13.55 -18.76
C LYS A 309 -9.07 -12.55 -19.46
N GLY A 310 -9.07 -11.29 -19.03
CA GLY A 310 -9.70 -10.16 -19.71
C GLY A 310 -9.03 -9.78 -21.03
N GLY A 311 -7.82 -10.26 -21.27
CA GLY A 311 -6.99 -9.92 -22.44
C GLY A 311 -5.93 -8.87 -22.15
N PHE A 312 -5.73 -8.52 -20.87
CA PHE A 312 -4.77 -7.52 -20.40
C PHE A 312 -3.62 -8.21 -19.67
N GLY A 313 -2.77 -8.92 -20.42
CA GLY A 313 -1.62 -9.63 -19.87
C GLY A 313 -0.51 -8.68 -19.40
N LYS A 314 0.49 -9.27 -18.78
CA LYS A 314 1.70 -8.55 -18.36
C LYS A 314 2.33 -7.80 -19.54
N GLY A 315 2.71 -6.54 -19.30
CA GLY A 315 3.27 -5.65 -20.31
C GLY A 315 2.27 -4.97 -21.23
N TYR A 316 0.96 -5.18 -21.07
CA TYR A 316 -0.07 -4.49 -21.87
C TYR A 316 -0.09 -2.98 -21.59
N PRO A 317 -0.26 -2.08 -22.59
CA PRO A 317 -0.42 -2.33 -24.03
C PRO A 317 0.89 -2.50 -24.79
N GLY A 318 2.04 -2.30 -24.15
CA GLY A 318 3.40 -2.40 -24.65
C GLY A 318 4.39 -1.82 -23.65
N LEU A 319 5.58 -2.40 -23.50
CA LEU A 319 6.58 -1.94 -22.52
C LEU A 319 7.36 -0.68 -22.98
N ASP A 320 7.16 -0.27 -24.22
CA ASP A 320 7.63 0.97 -24.84
C ASP A 320 6.66 2.14 -24.65
N THR A 321 5.47 1.89 -24.08
CA THR A 321 4.51 2.96 -23.73
C THR A 321 4.88 3.62 -22.40
N PRO A 322 4.51 4.91 -22.18
CA PRO A 322 4.81 5.62 -20.93
C PRO A 322 4.17 5.00 -19.70
N VAL A 323 3.04 4.33 -19.86
CA VAL A 323 2.33 3.61 -18.80
C VAL A 323 1.92 2.22 -19.29
N ALA A 324 2.09 1.20 -18.46
CA ALA A 324 1.78 -0.18 -18.84
C ALA A 324 1.42 -1.02 -17.60
N ILE A 325 0.80 -2.19 -17.83
CA ILE A 325 0.83 -3.25 -16.81
C ILE A 325 2.29 -3.72 -16.67
N SER A 326 2.75 -3.91 -15.44
CA SER A 326 4.08 -4.46 -15.15
C SER A 326 4.36 -5.73 -15.95
N SER A 327 5.58 -5.90 -16.44
CA SER A 327 6.02 -7.14 -17.08
C SER A 327 6.04 -8.35 -16.14
N ARG A 328 5.94 -8.09 -14.82
CA ARG A 328 6.05 -9.12 -13.77
C ARG A 328 4.76 -9.36 -13.00
N HIS A 329 3.87 -8.37 -12.89
CA HIS A 329 2.67 -8.47 -12.08
C HIS A 329 1.46 -7.79 -12.71
N THR A 330 0.44 -8.57 -13.04
CA THR A 330 -0.77 -8.12 -13.74
C THR A 330 -1.58 -7.05 -12.97
N LEU A 331 -1.47 -7.00 -11.64
CA LEU A 331 -2.18 -5.97 -10.84
C LEU A 331 -1.44 -4.63 -10.76
N ALA A 332 -0.16 -4.56 -11.12
CA ALA A 332 0.60 -3.33 -11.04
C ALA A 332 0.51 -2.56 -12.35
N LEU A 333 -0.02 -1.35 -12.30
CA LEU A 333 0.12 -0.36 -13.35
C LEU A 333 1.36 0.47 -13.07
N THR A 334 2.27 0.54 -14.05
CA THR A 334 3.60 1.15 -13.89
C THR A 334 3.73 2.40 -14.75
N HIS A 335 4.40 3.40 -14.20
CA HIS A 335 4.92 4.53 -14.96
C HIS A 335 6.35 4.22 -15.41
N ARG A 336 6.59 4.30 -16.71
CA ARG A 336 7.84 3.88 -17.35
C ARG A 336 8.69 5.06 -17.84
N GLY A 337 8.27 6.29 -17.49
CA GLY A 337 8.88 7.55 -17.87
C GLY A 337 8.11 8.27 -18.98
N GLY A 338 8.04 9.59 -18.87
CA GLY A 338 7.36 10.47 -19.85
C GLY A 338 5.84 10.38 -19.88
N GLY A 339 5.22 9.62 -18.97
CA GLY A 339 3.75 9.47 -18.88
C GLY A 339 3.09 10.48 -17.96
N SER A 340 1.76 10.44 -17.96
CA SER A 340 0.87 11.27 -17.15
C SER A 340 -0.08 10.42 -16.30
N THR A 341 -0.65 11.04 -15.27
CA THR A 341 -1.73 10.42 -14.48
C THR A 341 -2.96 10.17 -15.33
N ALA A 342 -3.27 11.07 -16.26
CA ALA A 342 -4.39 10.91 -17.19
C ALA A 342 -4.24 9.62 -18.02
N GLU A 343 -3.06 9.34 -18.59
CA GLU A 343 -2.77 8.12 -19.35
C GLU A 343 -2.85 6.86 -18.47
N LEU A 344 -2.34 6.92 -17.23
CA LEU A 344 -2.45 5.80 -16.29
C LEU A 344 -3.91 5.46 -15.98
N LEU A 345 -4.75 6.47 -15.75
CA LEU A 345 -6.17 6.27 -15.45
C LEU A 345 -6.94 5.79 -16.68
N GLU A 346 -6.56 6.22 -17.88
CA GLU A 346 -7.16 5.72 -19.13
C GLU A 346 -6.85 4.24 -19.35
N LEU A 347 -5.59 3.83 -19.11
CA LEU A 347 -5.22 2.42 -19.10
C LEU A 347 -6.04 1.62 -18.07
N ALA A 348 -6.17 2.16 -16.87
CA ALA A 348 -6.94 1.52 -15.80
C ALA A 348 -8.44 1.39 -16.16
N ARG A 349 -9.06 2.42 -16.78
CA ARG A 349 -10.44 2.37 -17.28
C ARG A 349 -10.61 1.32 -18.38
N THR A 350 -9.68 1.29 -19.33
CA THR A 350 -9.67 0.28 -20.42
C THR A 350 -9.67 -1.14 -19.85
N ILE A 351 -8.85 -1.40 -18.83
CA ILE A 351 -8.79 -2.70 -18.15
C ILE A 351 -10.13 -2.99 -17.43
N ARG A 352 -10.65 -2.05 -16.64
CA ARG A 352 -11.92 -2.20 -15.92
C ARG A 352 -13.06 -2.54 -16.88
N ASP A 353 -13.17 -1.78 -17.94
CA ASP A 353 -14.29 -1.89 -18.89
C ASP A 353 -14.19 -3.20 -19.70
N GLY A 354 -12.99 -3.62 -20.09
CA GLY A 354 -12.78 -4.91 -20.73
C GLY A 354 -13.09 -6.11 -19.82
N VAL A 355 -12.68 -6.05 -18.55
CA VAL A 355 -13.03 -7.06 -17.55
C VAL A 355 -14.54 -7.09 -17.32
N ARG A 356 -15.19 -5.92 -17.20
CA ARG A 356 -16.64 -5.81 -17.04
C ARG A 356 -17.40 -6.37 -18.26
N ALA A 357 -16.96 -6.06 -19.46
CA ALA A 357 -17.57 -6.57 -20.68
C ALA A 357 -17.50 -8.10 -20.75
N ARG A 358 -16.32 -8.68 -20.40
CA ARG A 358 -16.10 -10.12 -20.52
C ARG A 358 -16.74 -10.91 -19.38
N PHE A 359 -16.56 -10.48 -18.13
CA PHE A 359 -16.94 -11.26 -16.94
C PHE A 359 -18.11 -10.68 -16.16
N GLY A 360 -18.60 -9.47 -16.48
CA GLY A 360 -19.65 -8.78 -15.73
C GLY A 360 -19.18 -8.23 -14.36
N VAL A 361 -17.88 -8.23 -14.10
CA VAL A 361 -17.30 -7.81 -12.83
C VAL A 361 -16.63 -6.44 -12.99
N SER A 362 -17.01 -5.47 -12.16
CA SER A 362 -16.34 -4.17 -12.10
C SER A 362 -15.15 -4.19 -11.16
N LEU A 363 -14.00 -3.71 -11.63
CA LEU A 363 -12.81 -3.53 -10.83
C LEU A 363 -12.82 -2.14 -10.17
N HIS A 364 -12.37 -2.06 -8.91
CA HIS A 364 -12.28 -0.82 -8.15
C HIS A 364 -10.83 -0.55 -7.76
N PRO A 365 -10.35 0.71 -7.88
CA PRO A 365 -8.98 1.05 -7.51
C PRO A 365 -8.75 0.90 -6.00
N GLU A 366 -7.55 0.42 -5.63
CA GLU A 366 -7.09 0.36 -4.25
C GLU A 366 -6.43 1.67 -3.81
N PRO A 367 -5.63 2.37 -4.65
CA PRO A 367 -4.99 3.61 -4.28
C PRO A 367 -6.00 4.75 -4.06
N VAL A 368 -5.58 5.72 -3.25
CA VAL A 368 -6.30 6.98 -3.05
C VAL A 368 -6.06 7.88 -4.26
N LEU A 369 -7.14 8.40 -4.85
CA LEU A 369 -7.08 9.34 -5.96
C LEU A 369 -7.16 10.76 -5.43
N VAL A 370 -6.25 11.63 -5.84
CA VAL A 370 -6.13 13.03 -5.40
C VAL A 370 -6.11 13.94 -6.62
N GLY A 371 -7.05 14.87 -6.71
CA GLY A 371 -7.15 15.76 -7.88
C GLY A 371 -7.45 15.06 -9.20
N CYS A 372 -7.93 13.82 -9.15
CA CYS A 372 -8.33 13.03 -10.32
C CYS A 372 -9.43 12.04 -9.96
N THR A 373 -10.17 11.53 -10.97
CA THR A 373 -11.30 10.60 -10.79
C THR A 373 -11.15 9.33 -11.63
N PHE A 374 -11.85 8.28 -11.24
CA PHE A 374 -11.85 6.98 -11.94
C PHE A 374 -13.23 6.61 -12.50
N ASP A 375 -14.10 7.55 -12.67
CA ASP A 375 -15.48 7.33 -13.14
C ASP A 375 -15.57 6.91 -14.62
#